data_d2ab9884fe53265f61aaca67dab8d356
#
_entry.id   d2ab9884fe53265f61aaca67dab8d356
#
_cell.length_a   1.000
_cell.length_b   1.000
_cell.length_c   1.000
_cell.angle_alpha   90.00
_cell.angle_beta   90.00
_cell.angle_gamma   90.00
#
_symmetry.space_group_name_H-M   'P 1'
#
loop_
_entity.id
_entity.type
_entity.pdbx_description
1 polymer ?
#
loop_
_entity_poly.entity_id
_entity_poly.type
_entity_poly.pdbx_seq_one_letter_code
_entity_poly.pdbx_strand_id
1 'polypeptide(L)'
;VPQLWIYARNDELFPPPLVARMRKAALDAGADVRFIDLPELKPRGHMAFLHGQARHLWLREMDASLRAWGLPTIPRDRGRTLHAKLGLTTRLDVFERYFSGPGERAMALSRSKKEFRYWFGTPDLETAKANALRDCAALAAGCVIAFENDRFMLE
;
A
#
# COMPACT_ATOMS: atom_id res chain seq x y z
N VAL A 1 3.69 -4.38 -24.85
CA VAL A 1 3.70 -3.74 -23.53
C VAL A 1 3.79 -4.85 -22.48
N PRO A 2 4.73 -4.79 -21.53
CA PRO A 2 4.83 -5.78 -20.47
C PRO A 2 3.59 -5.76 -19.57
N GLN A 3 3.21 -6.93 -19.08
CA GLN A 3 2.03 -7.14 -18.26
C GLN A 3 2.40 -7.88 -16.97
N LEU A 4 1.76 -7.53 -15.86
CA LEU A 4 1.85 -8.25 -14.62
C LEU A 4 0.48 -8.82 -14.26
N TRP A 5 0.39 -10.14 -14.19
CA TRP A 5 -0.81 -10.86 -13.83
C TRP A 5 -0.64 -11.51 -12.48
N ILE A 6 -1.54 -11.21 -11.56
CA ILE A 6 -1.51 -11.71 -10.18
C ILE A 6 -2.87 -12.32 -9.87
N TYR A 7 -2.92 -13.61 -9.64
CA TYR A 7 -4.15 -14.36 -9.35
C TYR A 7 -3.96 -15.28 -8.15
N ALA A 8 -5.02 -15.44 -7.37
CA ALA A 8 -5.05 -16.40 -6.28
C ALA A 8 -5.67 -17.73 -6.74
N ARG A 9 -5.19 -18.84 -6.17
CA ARG A 9 -5.63 -20.20 -6.57
C ARG A 9 -7.11 -20.46 -6.32
N ASN A 10 -7.72 -19.74 -5.38
CA ASN A 10 -9.15 -19.81 -5.08
C ASN A 10 -9.92 -18.55 -5.55
N ASP A 11 -9.46 -17.92 -6.64
CA ASP A 11 -10.23 -16.84 -7.27
C ASP A 11 -11.47 -17.44 -7.93
N GLU A 12 -12.63 -17.09 -7.41
CA GLU A 12 -13.92 -17.61 -7.88
C GLU A 12 -14.42 -16.98 -9.19
N LEU A 13 -13.94 -15.78 -9.53
CA LEU A 13 -14.31 -15.09 -10.77
C LEU A 13 -13.33 -15.44 -11.90
N PHE A 14 -12.05 -15.64 -11.56
CA PHE A 14 -11.01 -16.05 -12.47
C PHE A 14 -10.37 -17.36 -11.99
N PRO A 15 -11.09 -18.48 -12.06
CA PRO A 15 -10.56 -19.76 -11.57
C PRO A 15 -9.32 -20.21 -12.38
N PRO A 16 -8.40 -20.98 -11.79
CA PRO A 16 -7.13 -21.36 -12.40
C PRO A 16 -7.21 -21.89 -13.84
N PRO A 17 -8.20 -22.73 -14.22
CA PRO A 17 -8.32 -23.18 -15.61
C PRO A 17 -8.63 -22.05 -16.60
N LEU A 18 -9.38 -21.05 -16.19
CA LEU A 18 -9.66 -19.85 -17.01
C LEU A 18 -8.40 -19.00 -17.16
N VAL A 19 -7.72 -18.72 -16.04
CA VAL A 19 -6.46 -17.95 -16.03
C VAL A 19 -5.39 -18.63 -16.89
N ALA A 20 -5.27 -19.96 -16.83
CA ALA A 20 -4.33 -20.71 -17.66
C ALA A 20 -4.61 -20.54 -19.17
N ARG A 21 -5.89 -20.60 -19.58
CA ARG A 21 -6.28 -20.34 -20.98
C ARG A 21 -6.00 -18.90 -21.42
N MET A 22 -6.34 -17.93 -20.56
CA MET A 22 -6.09 -16.50 -20.86
C MET A 22 -4.59 -16.24 -21.00
N ARG A 23 -3.79 -16.78 -20.08
CA ARG A 23 -2.33 -16.66 -20.12
C ARG A 23 -1.75 -17.28 -21.37
N LYS A 24 -2.19 -18.50 -21.73
CA LYS A 24 -1.75 -19.15 -22.96
C LYS A 24 -2.07 -18.29 -24.19
N ALA A 25 -3.29 -17.80 -24.31
CA ALA A 25 -3.68 -16.96 -25.43
C ALA A 25 -2.84 -15.66 -25.52
N ALA A 26 -2.54 -15.04 -24.39
CA ALA A 26 -1.69 -13.84 -24.34
C ALA A 26 -0.25 -14.13 -24.80
N LEU A 27 0.32 -15.23 -24.33
CA LEU A 27 1.68 -15.67 -24.73
C LEU A 27 1.74 -16.05 -26.21
N ASP A 28 0.75 -16.79 -26.72
CA ASP A 28 0.64 -17.15 -28.14
C ASP A 28 0.53 -15.90 -29.03
N ALA A 29 -0.07 -14.82 -28.52
CA ALA A 29 -0.14 -13.52 -29.18
C ALA A 29 1.13 -12.65 -29.02
N GLY A 30 2.20 -13.19 -28.41
CA GLY A 30 3.46 -12.47 -28.22
C GLY A 30 3.47 -11.46 -27.06
N ALA A 31 2.52 -11.54 -26.14
CA ALA A 31 2.53 -10.67 -24.96
C ALA A 31 3.64 -11.07 -23.98
N ASP A 32 4.31 -10.04 -23.42
CA ASP A 32 5.27 -10.20 -22.32
C ASP A 32 4.50 -10.24 -20.99
N VAL A 33 4.18 -11.43 -20.50
CA VAL A 33 3.37 -11.66 -19.30
C VAL A 33 4.22 -12.24 -18.18
N ARG A 34 4.46 -11.46 -17.14
CA ARG A 34 4.93 -11.93 -15.85
C ARG A 34 3.72 -12.40 -15.03
N PHE A 35 3.74 -13.67 -14.63
CA PHE A 35 2.64 -14.29 -13.88
C PHE A 35 3.03 -14.59 -12.44
N ILE A 36 2.17 -14.25 -11.50
CA ILE A 36 2.32 -14.51 -10.06
C ILE A 36 1.12 -15.33 -9.59
N ASP A 37 1.40 -16.56 -9.19
CA ASP A 37 0.44 -17.49 -8.62
C ASP A 37 0.42 -17.34 -7.09
N LEU A 38 -0.61 -16.68 -6.56
CA LEU A 38 -0.79 -16.55 -5.12
C LEU A 38 -1.44 -17.82 -4.54
N PRO A 39 -1.12 -18.17 -3.28
CA PRO A 39 -1.81 -19.24 -2.58
C PRO A 39 -3.30 -18.94 -2.44
N GLU A 40 -4.07 -19.89 -1.92
CA GLU A 40 -5.45 -19.64 -1.53
C GLU A 40 -5.53 -18.55 -0.47
N LEU A 41 -6.42 -17.60 -0.69
CA LEU A 41 -6.62 -16.44 0.20
C LEU A 41 -7.97 -16.51 0.90
N LYS A 42 -8.01 -16.13 2.16
CA LYS A 42 -9.26 -16.01 2.92
C LYS A 42 -9.64 -14.55 3.08
N PRO A 43 -10.96 -14.22 3.03
CA PRO A 43 -12.09 -15.11 2.78
C PRO A 43 -12.29 -15.48 1.30
N ARG A 44 -11.75 -14.73 0.33
CA ARG A 44 -11.94 -14.90 -1.12
C ARG A 44 -10.69 -14.56 -1.91
N GLY A 45 -10.32 -15.40 -2.87
CA GLY A 45 -9.15 -15.19 -3.72
C GLY A 45 -9.23 -13.94 -4.59
N HIS A 46 -10.41 -13.66 -5.13
CA HIS A 46 -10.63 -12.47 -5.97
C HIS A 46 -10.37 -11.15 -5.24
N MET A 47 -10.48 -11.12 -3.93
CA MET A 47 -10.30 -9.93 -3.11
C MET A 47 -8.84 -9.67 -2.69
N ALA A 48 -7.87 -10.31 -3.32
CA ALA A 48 -6.44 -10.24 -2.97
C ALA A 48 -5.91 -8.80 -2.82
N PHE A 49 -6.39 -7.87 -3.64
CA PHE A 49 -5.94 -6.47 -3.62
C PHE A 49 -6.70 -5.60 -2.62
N LEU A 50 -7.91 -6.00 -2.23
CA LEU A 50 -8.76 -5.25 -1.30
C LEU A 50 -8.46 -5.60 0.16
N HIS A 51 -7.97 -6.80 0.43
CA HIS A 51 -7.62 -7.23 1.78
C HIS A 51 -6.14 -7.02 2.07
N GLY A 52 -5.84 -6.12 3.00
CA GLY A 52 -4.47 -5.81 3.42
C GLY A 52 -3.65 -7.02 3.87
N GLN A 53 -4.32 -8.12 4.27
CA GLN A 53 -3.68 -9.37 4.69
C GLN A 53 -2.89 -10.07 3.56
N ALA A 54 -3.35 -9.95 2.30
CA ALA A 54 -2.68 -10.57 1.14
C ALA A 54 -1.52 -9.70 0.58
N ARG A 55 -1.43 -8.46 1.03
CA ARG A 55 -0.51 -7.46 0.46
C ARG A 55 0.95 -7.88 0.46
N HIS A 56 1.43 -8.53 1.52
CA HIS A 56 2.81 -8.99 1.64
C HIS A 56 3.17 -10.05 0.58
N LEU A 57 2.17 -10.72 -0.02
CA LEU A 57 2.37 -11.75 -1.04
C LEU A 57 2.61 -11.19 -2.44
N TRP A 58 2.02 -10.05 -2.77
CA TRP A 58 2.08 -9.49 -4.13
C TRP A 58 2.80 -8.15 -4.25
N LEU A 59 2.87 -7.35 -3.17
CA LEU A 59 3.41 -5.98 -3.24
C LEU A 59 4.88 -5.96 -3.68
N ARG A 60 5.70 -6.88 -3.16
CA ARG A 60 7.12 -6.97 -3.50
C ARG A 60 7.34 -7.25 -4.99
N GLU A 61 6.54 -8.16 -5.53
CA GLU A 61 6.64 -8.55 -6.93
C GLU A 61 6.12 -7.45 -7.87
N MET A 62 5.03 -6.79 -7.47
CA MET A 62 4.50 -5.65 -8.18
C MET A 62 5.53 -4.49 -8.20
N ASP A 63 6.10 -4.13 -7.06
CA ASP A 63 7.12 -3.09 -6.95
C ASP A 63 8.36 -3.41 -7.80
N ALA A 64 8.81 -4.67 -7.80
CA ALA A 64 9.93 -5.10 -8.64
C ALA A 64 9.61 -4.99 -10.14
N SER A 65 8.39 -5.32 -10.57
CA SER A 65 7.94 -5.19 -11.96
C SER A 65 7.86 -3.72 -12.38
N LEU A 66 7.24 -2.87 -11.55
CA LEU A 66 7.14 -1.44 -11.82
C LEU A 66 8.52 -0.79 -11.98
N ARG A 67 9.48 -1.14 -11.11
CA ARG A 67 10.88 -0.65 -11.22
C ARG A 67 11.54 -1.13 -12.50
N ALA A 68 11.40 -2.41 -12.84
CA ALA A 68 11.97 -2.97 -14.05
C ALA A 68 11.43 -2.28 -15.32
N TRP A 69 10.22 -1.77 -15.26
CA TRP A 69 9.58 -1.05 -16.36
C TRP A 69 9.80 0.48 -16.33
N GLY A 70 10.62 0.98 -15.39
CA GLY A 70 10.88 2.41 -15.24
C GLY A 70 9.68 3.22 -14.75
N LEU A 71 8.70 2.57 -14.14
CA LEU A 71 7.50 3.22 -13.61
C LEU A 71 7.74 3.73 -12.18
N PRO A 72 7.03 4.80 -11.75
CA PRO A 72 7.14 5.33 -10.40
C PRO A 72 6.80 4.27 -9.35
N THR A 73 7.64 4.17 -8.33
CA THR A 73 7.44 3.28 -7.18
C THR A 73 7.71 4.02 -5.89
N ILE A 74 7.13 3.55 -4.79
CA ILE A 74 7.48 4.06 -3.47
C ILE A 74 8.89 3.52 -3.12
N PRO A 75 9.85 4.38 -2.73
CA PRO A 75 11.15 3.92 -2.25
C PRO A 75 10.97 2.90 -1.12
N ARG A 76 11.65 1.75 -1.20
CA ARG A 76 11.47 0.62 -0.25
C ARG A 76 11.74 0.98 1.21
N ASP A 77 12.60 1.93 1.41
CA ASP A 77 13.10 2.38 2.70
C ASP A 77 12.49 3.72 3.15
N ARG A 78 11.64 4.34 2.30
CA ARG A 78 11.08 5.68 2.60
C ARG A 78 10.38 5.70 3.96
N GLY A 79 9.50 4.75 4.22
CA GLY A 79 8.81 4.65 5.50
C GLY A 79 9.79 4.50 6.65
N ARG A 80 10.74 3.59 6.53
CA ARG A 80 11.77 3.34 7.55
C ARG A 80 12.65 4.56 7.79
N THR A 81 13.14 5.20 6.73
CA THR A 81 13.98 6.39 6.81
C THR A 81 13.24 7.55 7.50
N LEU A 82 12.00 7.80 7.11
CA LEU A 82 11.17 8.86 7.71
C LEU A 82 10.79 8.54 9.15
N HIS A 83 10.47 7.28 9.46
CA HIS A 83 10.19 6.81 10.81
C HIS A 83 11.40 7.07 11.74
N ALA A 84 12.59 6.73 11.30
CA ALA A 84 13.82 7.00 12.03
C ALA A 84 14.10 8.51 12.16
N LYS A 85 13.94 9.29 11.07
CA LYS A 85 14.10 10.76 11.07
C LYS A 85 13.16 11.45 12.09
N LEU A 86 11.96 10.90 12.27
CA LEU A 86 10.99 11.38 13.26
C LEU A 86 11.29 10.89 14.69
N GLY A 87 12.32 10.09 14.88
CA GLY A 87 12.70 9.51 16.17
C GLY A 87 11.67 8.51 16.71
N LEU A 88 10.88 7.91 15.84
CA LEU A 88 9.94 6.86 16.20
C LEU A 88 10.69 5.54 16.39
N THR A 89 10.33 4.77 17.40
CA THR A 89 11.02 3.50 17.73
C THR A 89 10.12 2.29 17.63
N THR A 90 8.82 2.51 17.52
CA THR A 90 7.80 1.44 17.50
C THR A 90 6.85 1.62 16.32
N ARG A 91 6.10 0.56 15.99
CA ARG A 91 5.00 0.61 15.01
C ARG A 91 5.45 0.98 13.58
N LEU A 92 6.66 0.55 13.19
CA LEU A 92 7.18 0.79 11.84
C LEU A 92 6.24 0.24 10.76
N ASP A 93 5.70 -0.96 10.94
CA ASP A 93 4.74 -1.60 10.04
C ASP A 93 3.46 -0.77 9.85
N VAL A 94 2.97 -0.18 10.95
CA VAL A 94 1.80 0.71 10.94
C VAL A 94 2.13 2.02 10.22
N PHE A 95 3.33 2.57 10.48
CA PHE A 95 3.81 3.78 9.81
C PHE A 95 3.98 3.57 8.30
N GLU A 96 4.58 2.46 7.88
CA GLU A 96 4.76 2.12 6.46
C GLU A 96 3.43 1.88 5.74
N ARG A 97 2.41 1.40 6.46
CA ARG A 97 1.06 1.20 5.91
C ARG A 97 0.42 2.50 5.43
N TYR A 98 0.74 3.62 6.04
CA TYR A 98 0.28 4.93 5.58
C TYR A 98 0.66 5.19 4.11
N PHE A 99 1.91 4.92 3.72
CA PHE A 99 2.41 5.22 2.37
C PHE A 99 1.79 4.34 1.27
N SER A 100 1.05 3.35 1.66
CA SER A 100 0.37 2.42 0.75
C SER A 100 -1.15 2.48 0.85
N GLY A 101 -1.68 3.38 1.66
CA GLY A 101 -3.11 3.66 1.73
C GLY A 101 -3.62 4.26 0.42
N PRO A 102 -4.83 3.91 -0.02
CA PRO A 102 -5.45 4.49 -1.22
C PRO A 102 -5.95 5.91 -0.97
N GLY A 103 -6.15 6.66 -2.07
CA GLY A 103 -6.83 7.97 -2.07
C GLY A 103 -6.12 9.05 -1.26
N GLU A 104 -6.88 10.08 -0.94
CA GLU A 104 -6.41 11.17 -0.10
C GLU A 104 -6.10 10.70 1.31
N ARG A 105 -4.95 11.14 1.84
CA ARG A 105 -4.45 10.69 3.14
C ARG A 105 -3.66 11.77 3.88
N ALA A 106 -3.75 11.71 5.20
CA ALA A 106 -2.95 12.57 6.07
C ALA A 106 -2.48 11.80 7.31
N MET A 107 -1.33 12.20 7.83
CA MET A 107 -0.80 11.71 9.09
C MET A 107 -0.53 12.87 10.03
N ALA A 108 -1.04 12.77 11.25
CA ALA A 108 -0.72 13.66 12.36
C ALA A 108 0.26 13.01 13.32
N LEU A 109 1.17 13.81 13.87
CA LEU A 109 2.22 13.38 14.79
C LEU A 109 2.29 14.32 15.99
N SER A 110 2.39 13.76 17.21
CA SER A 110 2.86 14.46 18.40
C SER A 110 4.36 14.18 18.60
N ARG A 111 5.21 15.18 18.38
CA ARG A 111 6.66 15.03 18.51
C ARG A 111 7.09 14.71 19.94
N SER A 112 6.44 15.33 20.94
CA SER A 112 6.77 15.12 22.36
C SER A 112 6.46 13.72 22.87
N LYS A 113 5.39 13.13 22.39
CA LYS A 113 4.95 11.77 22.77
C LYS A 113 5.37 10.71 21.77
N LYS A 114 5.89 11.09 20.60
CA LYS A 114 6.23 10.18 19.49
C LYS A 114 5.05 9.30 19.08
N GLU A 115 3.84 9.84 19.18
CA GLU A 115 2.60 9.20 18.78
C GLU A 115 2.12 9.74 17.44
N PHE A 116 1.62 8.86 16.59
CA PHE A 116 1.05 9.25 15.31
C PHE A 116 -0.28 8.58 15.05
N ARG A 117 -1.13 9.25 14.25
CA ARG A 117 -2.37 8.75 13.70
C ARG A 117 -2.48 9.16 12.26
N TYR A 118 -3.13 8.33 11.46
CA TYR A 118 -3.36 8.65 10.06
C TYR A 118 -4.74 8.18 9.58
N TRP A 119 -5.18 8.85 8.54
CA TRP A 119 -6.35 8.47 7.77
C TRP A 119 -6.01 8.42 6.29
N PHE A 120 -6.65 7.52 5.56
CA PHE A 120 -6.56 7.38 4.11
C PHE A 120 -7.91 6.93 3.53
N GLY A 121 -8.09 7.07 2.20
CA GLY A 121 -9.33 6.73 1.52
C GLY A 121 -10.47 7.67 1.85
N THR A 122 -10.16 8.90 2.24
CA THR A 122 -11.17 9.95 2.50
C THR A 122 -11.57 10.65 1.19
N PRO A 123 -12.75 11.31 1.15
CA PRO A 123 -13.21 12.03 -0.04
C PRO A 123 -12.24 13.13 -0.48
N ASP A 124 -11.60 13.79 0.49
CA ASP A 124 -10.68 14.90 0.28
C ASP A 124 -9.58 14.94 1.34
N LEU A 125 -8.53 15.69 1.07
CA LEU A 125 -7.37 15.84 1.94
C LEU A 125 -7.72 16.54 3.28
N GLU A 126 -8.61 17.51 3.27
CA GLU A 126 -8.99 18.24 4.49
C GLU A 126 -9.71 17.32 5.48
N THR A 127 -10.58 16.44 5.00
CA THR A 127 -11.21 15.39 5.80
C THR A 127 -10.16 14.45 6.40
N ALA A 128 -9.15 14.02 5.61
CA ALA A 128 -8.06 13.19 6.12
C ALA A 128 -7.28 13.88 7.22
N LYS A 129 -6.94 15.16 7.05
CA LYS A 129 -6.21 15.98 8.02
C LYS A 129 -7.00 16.15 9.32
N ALA A 130 -8.27 16.53 9.20
CA ALA A 130 -9.14 16.74 10.37
C ALA A 130 -9.26 15.45 11.21
N ASN A 131 -9.47 14.32 10.56
CA ASN A 131 -9.57 13.02 11.22
C ASN A 131 -8.25 12.61 11.88
N ALA A 132 -7.12 12.76 11.20
CA ALA A 132 -5.80 12.41 11.73
C ALA A 132 -5.44 13.28 12.95
N LEU A 133 -5.71 14.60 12.89
CA LEU A 133 -5.48 15.51 14.01
C LEU A 133 -6.36 15.18 15.20
N ARG A 134 -7.66 14.95 14.98
CA ARG A 134 -8.61 14.57 16.05
C ARG A 134 -8.14 13.32 16.79
N ASP A 135 -7.80 12.27 16.03
CA ASP A 135 -7.42 10.98 16.60
C ASP A 135 -6.03 11.02 17.26
N CYS A 136 -5.14 11.87 16.77
CA CYS A 136 -3.87 12.13 17.43
C CYS A 136 -4.06 12.92 18.73
N ALA A 137 -4.88 13.97 18.70
CA ALA A 137 -5.15 14.81 19.89
C ALA A 137 -5.84 14.06 21.03
N ALA A 138 -6.59 13.02 20.73
CA ALA A 138 -7.17 12.12 21.74
C ALA A 138 -6.12 11.34 22.55
N LEU A 139 -4.89 11.23 22.03
CA LEU A 139 -3.81 10.45 22.66
C LEU A 139 -2.68 11.35 23.20
N ALA A 140 -2.43 12.47 22.56
CA ALA A 140 -1.31 13.31 22.89
C ALA A 140 -1.55 14.77 22.51
N ALA A 141 -1.05 15.69 23.32
CA ALA A 141 -1.05 17.11 22.99
C ALA A 141 0.00 17.43 21.91
N GLY A 142 -0.19 18.61 21.26
CA GLY A 142 0.79 19.14 20.30
C GLY A 142 0.87 18.32 18.98
N CYS A 143 -0.25 17.76 18.54
CA CYS A 143 -0.33 17.09 17.26
C CYS A 143 -0.31 18.09 16.11
N VAL A 144 0.53 17.80 15.11
CA VAL A 144 0.66 18.57 13.88
C VAL A 144 0.61 17.63 12.68
N ILE A 145 0.21 18.13 11.51
CA ILE A 145 0.25 17.33 10.28
C ILE A 145 1.71 17.07 9.89
N ALA A 146 2.06 15.80 9.82
CA ALA A 146 3.38 15.34 9.43
C ALA A 146 3.47 15.00 7.95
N PHE A 147 2.37 14.50 7.38
CA PHE A 147 2.26 14.16 5.96
C PHE A 147 0.90 14.55 5.40
N GLU A 148 0.93 15.10 4.20
CA GLU A 148 -0.19 15.29 3.30
C GLU A 148 0.09 14.44 2.05
N ASN A 149 -0.69 13.40 1.84
CA ASN A 149 -0.39 12.38 0.82
C ASN A 149 1.08 11.89 0.96
N ASP A 150 1.90 12.09 -0.06
CA ASP A 150 3.32 11.72 -0.03
C ASP A 150 4.24 12.88 0.39
N ARG A 151 3.68 14.06 0.67
CA ARG A 151 4.45 15.24 1.03
C ARG A 151 4.73 15.26 2.53
N PHE A 152 6.01 15.37 2.89
CA PHE A 152 6.46 15.58 4.28
C PHE A 152 6.35 17.06 4.63
N MET A 153 5.71 17.37 5.77
CA MET A 153 5.34 18.74 6.17
C MET A 153 6.19 19.29 7.33
N LEU A 154 7.02 18.46 7.94
CA LEU A 154 7.81 18.82 9.13
C LEU A 154 9.29 18.99 8.77
N GLU A 155 9.61 20.03 8.04
CA GLU A 155 11.02 20.46 7.82
C GLU A 155 11.56 21.29 8.97
#